data_e6cf20bb2772b9fc8c25d36c639e871a
#
_entry.id   e6cf20bb2772b9fc8c25d36c639e871a
#
_cell.length_a   1.000
_cell.length_b   1.000
_cell.length_c   1.000
_cell.angle_alpha   90.00
_cell.angle_beta   90.00
_cell.angle_gamma   90.00
#
_symmetry.space_group_name_H-M   'P 1'
#
loop_
_entity.id
_entity.type
_entity.pdbx_description
1 polymer ?
#
loop_
_entity_poly.entity_id
_entity_poly.type
_entity_poly.pdbx_seq_one_letter_code
_entity_poly.pdbx_strand_id
1 'polypeptide(L)'
;MSSPSSPSIPAQTIIEEGASEESGAFAGEIAPNMLTDIGVKYVIIGHSERREYFAETDETVNKKVLKAFEHGITPIICCGESLTQREQGVTIDFIRQQIKVAFLNVTADQAKEAVIAYEPIWAIGTGKVATTAQAQEVCKAIRDCIAEIYDTDTAAAIRIQYGGSVSAASAPELFAQPDIDGGLVGGASLKPDFGKIVNYNK
;
A
#
# COMPACT_ATOMS: atom_id res chain seq x y z
N MET A 1 -16.11 -32.64 -26.26
CA MET A 1 -16.29 -32.31 -24.83
C MET A 1 -15.45 -31.07 -24.55
N SER A 2 -16.09 -29.90 -24.51
CA SER A 2 -15.42 -28.63 -24.21
C SER A 2 -15.16 -28.53 -22.71
N SER A 3 -13.91 -28.33 -22.33
CA SER A 3 -13.52 -28.09 -20.95
C SER A 3 -14.25 -26.85 -20.40
N PRO A 4 -14.73 -26.87 -19.16
CA PRO A 4 -15.34 -25.69 -18.57
C PRO A 4 -14.26 -24.61 -18.41
N SER A 5 -14.50 -23.44 -18.98
CA SER A 5 -13.70 -22.25 -18.76
C SER A 5 -13.70 -21.91 -17.27
N SER A 6 -12.52 -21.86 -16.65
CA SER A 6 -12.35 -21.36 -15.29
C SER A 6 -12.99 -19.96 -15.20
N PRO A 7 -13.75 -19.66 -14.15
CA PRO A 7 -14.28 -18.32 -13.98
C PRO A 7 -13.13 -17.32 -13.90
N SER A 8 -13.04 -16.43 -14.88
CA SER A 8 -12.10 -15.30 -14.80
C SER A 8 -12.53 -14.42 -13.64
N ILE A 9 -11.69 -14.31 -12.61
CA ILE A 9 -11.86 -13.29 -11.58
C ILE A 9 -11.77 -11.95 -12.33
N PRO A 10 -12.79 -11.10 -12.29
CA PRO A 10 -12.72 -9.82 -12.96
C PRO A 10 -11.54 -9.03 -12.40
N ALA A 11 -10.72 -8.46 -13.27
CA ALA A 11 -9.62 -7.59 -12.86
C ALA A 11 -10.20 -6.46 -12.02
N GLN A 12 -9.71 -6.32 -10.78
CA GLN A 12 -10.11 -5.22 -9.90
C GLN A 12 -9.42 -3.96 -10.39
N THR A 13 -10.17 -2.89 -10.55
CA THR A 13 -9.60 -1.62 -10.99
C THR A 13 -8.94 -0.92 -9.81
N ILE A 14 -7.66 -0.66 -9.94
CA ILE A 14 -6.82 0.08 -8.99
C ILE A 14 -6.40 1.38 -9.65
N ILE A 15 -6.40 2.48 -8.91
CA ILE A 15 -5.93 3.79 -9.35
C ILE A 15 -4.95 4.37 -8.34
N GLU A 16 -4.01 5.18 -8.81
CA GLU A 16 -2.97 5.83 -7.98
C GLU A 16 -3.30 7.29 -7.63
N GLU A 17 -4.54 7.72 -7.87
CA GLU A 17 -4.98 9.08 -7.60
C GLU A 17 -6.43 9.12 -7.11
N GLY A 18 -6.67 9.97 -6.11
CA GLY A 18 -8.00 10.27 -5.62
C GLY A 18 -7.99 11.58 -4.84
N ALA A 19 -8.96 12.45 -5.12
CA ALA A 19 -9.10 13.71 -4.41
C ALA A 19 -9.62 13.51 -2.96
N SER A 20 -9.35 14.49 -2.10
CA SER A 20 -9.96 14.59 -0.77
C SER A 20 -11.34 15.27 -0.81
N GLU A 21 -11.78 15.75 -1.97
CA GLU A 21 -12.99 16.54 -2.16
C GLU A 21 -13.89 15.91 -3.23
N GLU A 22 -15.22 16.10 -3.08
CA GLU A 22 -16.23 15.57 -4.01
C GLU A 22 -16.43 16.45 -5.24
N SER A 23 -16.23 17.76 -5.10
CA SER A 23 -16.43 18.74 -6.16
C SER A 23 -15.72 20.04 -5.83
N GLY A 24 -15.49 20.87 -6.85
CA GLY A 24 -14.87 22.18 -6.72
C GLY A 24 -13.74 22.43 -7.71
N ALA A 25 -12.99 23.51 -7.50
CA ALA A 25 -11.89 23.92 -8.38
C ALA A 25 -10.57 23.21 -8.00
N PHE A 26 -10.55 21.90 -8.11
CA PHE A 26 -9.38 21.05 -7.84
C PHE A 26 -8.83 20.50 -9.14
N ALA A 27 -8.25 21.38 -9.96
CA ALA A 27 -7.70 21.02 -11.26
C ALA A 27 -6.59 19.97 -11.14
N GLY A 28 -6.70 18.89 -11.90
CA GLY A 28 -5.76 17.75 -11.87
C GLY A 28 -6.12 16.63 -10.89
N GLU A 29 -7.16 16.81 -10.07
CA GLU A 29 -7.64 15.79 -9.13
C GLU A 29 -8.85 15.05 -9.71
N ILE A 30 -8.99 13.76 -9.32
CA ILE A 30 -10.13 12.92 -9.70
C ILE A 30 -10.98 12.68 -8.46
N ALA A 31 -12.23 13.12 -8.49
CA ALA A 31 -13.12 12.99 -7.35
C ALA A 31 -13.52 11.51 -7.10
N PRO A 32 -13.69 11.10 -5.83
CA PRO A 32 -14.00 9.70 -5.48
C PRO A 32 -15.28 9.16 -6.13
N ASN A 33 -16.33 10.00 -6.29
CA ASN A 33 -17.55 9.62 -7.00
C ASN A 33 -17.29 9.28 -8.47
N MET A 34 -16.36 9.98 -9.16
CA MET A 34 -15.97 9.63 -10.53
C MET A 34 -15.28 8.25 -10.58
N LEU A 35 -14.53 7.89 -9.53
CA LEU A 35 -13.88 6.59 -9.42
C LEU A 35 -14.89 5.47 -9.19
N THR A 36 -15.87 5.69 -8.33
CA THR A 36 -16.94 4.71 -8.09
C THR A 36 -17.82 4.48 -9.32
N ASP A 37 -18.10 5.52 -10.10
CA ASP A 37 -18.89 5.44 -11.33
C ASP A 37 -18.28 4.51 -12.38
N ILE A 38 -16.94 4.41 -12.42
CA ILE A 38 -16.23 3.49 -13.33
C ILE A 38 -15.83 2.16 -12.66
N GLY A 39 -16.32 1.92 -11.43
CA GLY A 39 -16.15 0.65 -10.73
C GLY A 39 -14.78 0.44 -10.07
N VAL A 40 -14.03 1.49 -9.78
CA VAL A 40 -12.77 1.41 -9.02
C VAL A 40 -13.03 0.81 -7.64
N LYS A 41 -12.20 -0.15 -7.23
CA LYS A 41 -12.30 -0.85 -5.94
C LYS A 41 -11.19 -0.48 -4.97
N TYR A 42 -10.03 -0.14 -5.48
CA TYR A 42 -8.85 0.20 -4.68
C TYR A 42 -8.23 1.49 -5.18
N VAL A 43 -7.71 2.29 -4.25
CA VAL A 43 -6.95 3.49 -4.57
C VAL A 43 -5.64 3.48 -3.79
N ILE A 44 -4.52 3.71 -4.49
CA ILE A 44 -3.20 3.87 -3.88
C ILE A 44 -3.09 5.33 -3.42
N ILE A 45 -2.78 5.54 -2.15
CA ILE A 45 -2.72 6.86 -1.53
C ILE A 45 -1.37 7.03 -0.85
N GLY A 46 -0.75 8.19 -1.04
CA GLY A 46 0.52 8.52 -0.40
C GLY A 46 1.74 7.81 -0.99
N HIS A 47 1.65 7.32 -2.25
CA HIS A 47 2.80 6.75 -2.96
C HIS A 47 3.99 7.71 -2.94
N SER A 48 5.21 7.18 -2.86
CA SER A 48 6.42 7.98 -2.75
C SER A 48 6.54 9.05 -3.84
N GLU A 49 6.19 8.77 -5.08
CA GLU A 49 6.18 9.72 -6.19
C GLU A 49 5.16 10.85 -5.97
N ARG A 50 3.99 10.55 -5.39
CA ARG A 50 3.01 11.60 -5.09
C ARG A 50 3.48 12.51 -3.97
N ARG A 51 4.17 11.96 -2.98
CA ARG A 51 4.79 12.75 -1.91
C ARG A 51 5.92 13.63 -2.45
N GLU A 52 6.75 13.11 -3.35
CA GLU A 52 7.91 13.81 -3.91
C GLU A 52 7.50 14.87 -4.95
N TYR A 53 6.65 14.50 -5.92
CA TYR A 53 6.36 15.36 -7.07
C TYR A 53 5.11 16.21 -6.90
N PHE A 54 4.18 15.81 -6.06
CA PHE A 54 2.88 16.46 -5.86
C PHE A 54 2.64 16.95 -4.44
N ALA A 55 3.69 16.95 -3.60
CA ALA A 55 3.68 17.47 -2.24
C ALA A 55 2.59 16.86 -1.34
N GLU A 56 2.24 15.58 -1.52
CA GLU A 56 1.37 14.89 -0.58
C GLU A 56 2.03 14.78 0.78
N THR A 57 1.31 15.20 1.83
CA THR A 57 1.72 15.11 3.23
C THR A 57 0.96 14.00 3.95
N ASP A 58 1.37 13.66 5.17
CA ASP A 58 0.66 12.66 5.96
C ASP A 58 -0.79 13.09 6.26
N GLU A 59 -1.04 14.40 6.43
CA GLU A 59 -2.36 14.96 6.65
C GLU A 59 -3.24 14.87 5.39
N THR A 60 -2.68 15.12 4.20
CA THR A 60 -3.45 14.97 2.95
C THR A 60 -3.73 13.50 2.66
N VAL A 61 -2.80 12.60 2.97
CA VAL A 61 -2.99 11.15 2.92
C VAL A 61 -4.15 10.73 3.81
N ASN A 62 -4.18 11.16 5.08
CA ASN A 62 -5.30 10.86 5.98
C ASN A 62 -6.65 11.33 5.43
N LYS A 63 -6.74 12.57 4.91
CA LYS A 63 -7.98 13.08 4.30
C LYS A 63 -8.45 12.19 3.14
N LYS A 64 -7.53 11.77 2.27
CA LYS A 64 -7.84 10.88 1.14
C LYS A 64 -8.26 9.48 1.61
N VAL A 65 -7.66 8.95 2.67
CA VAL A 65 -8.05 7.68 3.29
C VAL A 65 -9.48 7.72 3.80
N LEU A 66 -9.84 8.76 4.56
CA LEU A 66 -11.20 8.94 5.07
C LEU A 66 -12.21 9.06 3.91
N LYS A 67 -11.85 9.84 2.88
CA LYS A 67 -12.69 10.03 1.71
C LYS A 67 -12.87 8.74 0.89
N ALA A 68 -11.84 7.92 0.76
CA ALA A 68 -11.94 6.62 0.11
C ALA A 68 -12.95 5.70 0.83
N PHE A 69 -12.89 5.62 2.15
CA PHE A 69 -13.84 4.84 2.94
C PHE A 69 -15.28 5.37 2.83
N GLU A 70 -15.49 6.70 2.84
CA GLU A 70 -16.81 7.29 2.63
C GLU A 70 -17.47 6.84 1.32
N HIS A 71 -16.67 6.58 0.29
CA HIS A 71 -17.14 6.15 -1.03
C HIS A 71 -17.03 4.63 -1.26
N GLY A 72 -16.71 3.84 -0.24
CA GLY A 72 -16.60 2.38 -0.36
C GLY A 72 -15.44 1.92 -1.25
N ILE A 73 -14.38 2.73 -1.36
CA ILE A 73 -13.14 2.41 -2.05
C ILE A 73 -12.11 1.97 -1.00
N THR A 74 -11.49 0.83 -1.18
CA THR A 74 -10.45 0.32 -0.27
C THR A 74 -9.13 1.08 -0.50
N PRO A 75 -8.60 1.80 0.51
CA PRO A 75 -7.32 2.48 0.38
C PRO A 75 -6.15 1.50 0.51
N ILE A 76 -5.15 1.65 -0.36
CA ILE A 76 -3.80 1.09 -0.23
C ILE A 76 -2.90 2.24 0.20
N ILE A 77 -2.53 2.27 1.47
CA ILE A 77 -1.86 3.40 2.11
C ILE A 77 -0.36 3.18 2.06
N CYS A 78 0.36 4.03 1.32
CA CYS A 78 1.81 3.94 1.19
C CYS A 78 2.52 4.71 2.31
N CYS A 79 3.53 4.08 2.88
CA CYS A 79 4.47 4.67 3.83
C CYS A 79 5.89 4.22 3.49
N GLY A 80 6.88 5.05 3.84
CA GLY A 80 8.27 4.71 3.54
C GLY A 80 9.24 5.79 3.99
N GLU A 81 10.47 5.40 4.24
CA GLU A 81 11.54 6.27 4.65
C GLU A 81 12.56 6.52 3.54
N SER A 82 13.20 7.68 3.59
CA SER A 82 14.35 8.03 2.75
C SER A 82 15.63 7.36 3.25
N LEU A 83 16.68 7.36 2.42
CA LEU A 83 18.00 6.87 2.81
C LEU A 83 18.55 7.64 4.02
N THR A 84 18.39 8.96 4.05
CA THR A 84 18.83 9.79 5.16
C THR A 84 18.18 9.37 6.48
N GLN A 85 16.89 9.15 6.50
CA GLN A 85 16.17 8.70 7.70
C GLN A 85 16.64 7.32 8.16
N ARG A 86 16.92 6.41 7.20
CA ARG A 86 17.45 5.09 7.53
C ARG A 86 18.86 5.17 8.12
N GLU A 87 19.74 5.97 7.53
CA GLU A 87 21.11 6.16 8.02
C GLU A 87 21.17 6.86 9.39
N GLN A 88 20.19 7.71 9.67
CA GLN A 88 20.01 8.35 10.98
C GLN A 88 19.42 7.41 12.05
N GLY A 89 18.96 6.22 11.68
CA GLY A 89 18.36 5.26 12.61
C GLY A 89 16.95 5.61 13.07
N VAL A 90 16.24 6.51 12.35
CA VAL A 90 14.87 6.96 12.70
C VAL A 90 13.78 6.30 11.87
N THR A 91 14.11 5.25 11.10
CA THR A 91 13.16 4.54 10.21
C THR A 91 11.85 4.20 10.93
N ILE A 92 11.93 3.51 12.04
CA ILE A 92 10.74 3.01 12.74
C ILE A 92 9.90 4.16 13.30
N ASP A 93 10.52 5.18 13.89
CA ASP A 93 9.80 6.35 14.41
C ASP A 93 9.08 7.10 13.30
N PHE A 94 9.74 7.29 12.15
CA PHE A 94 9.17 7.96 11.00
C PHE A 94 8.00 7.18 10.41
N ILE A 95 8.15 5.87 10.18
CA ILE A 95 7.08 5.00 9.69
C ILE A 95 5.88 5.00 10.66
N ARG A 96 6.13 4.89 11.95
CA ARG A 96 5.07 4.94 12.97
C ARG A 96 4.32 6.27 12.96
N GLN A 97 5.02 7.39 12.75
CA GLN A 97 4.37 8.69 12.57
C GLN A 97 3.45 8.69 11.36
N GLN A 98 3.92 8.23 10.19
CA GLN A 98 3.10 8.15 8.97
C GLN A 98 1.85 7.31 9.20
N ILE A 99 1.98 6.14 9.83
CA ILE A 99 0.85 5.25 10.12
C ILE A 99 -0.13 5.91 11.09
N LYS A 100 0.35 6.48 12.20
CA LYS A 100 -0.53 7.14 13.18
C LYS A 100 -1.33 8.29 12.57
N VAL A 101 -0.71 9.11 11.72
CA VAL A 101 -1.41 10.21 11.04
C VAL A 101 -2.39 9.68 10.00
N ALA A 102 -1.99 8.70 9.16
CA ALA A 102 -2.86 8.14 8.14
C ALA A 102 -4.15 7.52 8.71
N PHE A 103 -4.10 6.97 9.92
CA PHE A 103 -5.23 6.31 10.59
C PHE A 103 -5.98 7.19 11.58
N LEU A 104 -5.70 8.51 11.66
CA LEU A 104 -6.50 9.43 12.47
C LEU A 104 -7.97 9.41 12.04
N ASN A 105 -8.88 9.23 13.00
CA ASN A 105 -10.34 9.14 12.79
C ASN A 105 -10.81 7.97 11.91
N VAL A 106 -9.95 7.01 11.58
CA VAL A 106 -10.32 5.75 10.92
C VAL A 106 -10.80 4.79 12.01
N THR A 107 -11.95 4.15 11.83
CA THR A 107 -12.48 3.18 12.79
C THR A 107 -11.73 1.83 12.67
N ALA A 108 -11.78 0.99 13.73
CA ALA A 108 -11.17 -0.34 13.69
C ALA A 108 -11.71 -1.21 12.54
N ASP A 109 -13.02 -1.13 12.26
CA ASP A 109 -13.62 -1.90 11.17
C ASP A 109 -13.15 -1.41 9.79
N GLN A 110 -13.01 -0.10 9.58
CA GLN A 110 -12.40 0.45 8.37
C GLN A 110 -10.93 0.04 8.25
N ALA A 111 -10.18 0.07 9.35
CA ALA A 111 -8.77 -0.31 9.36
C ALA A 111 -8.55 -1.77 8.92
N LYS A 112 -9.45 -2.69 9.28
CA LYS A 112 -9.39 -4.10 8.84
C LYS A 112 -9.54 -4.27 7.33
N GLU A 113 -10.23 -3.35 6.67
CA GLU A 113 -10.43 -3.36 5.21
C GLU A 113 -9.28 -2.69 4.46
N ALA A 114 -8.48 -1.84 5.12
CA ALA A 114 -7.36 -1.15 4.52
C ALA A 114 -6.21 -2.10 4.13
N VAL A 115 -5.38 -1.63 3.22
CA VAL A 115 -4.09 -2.25 2.91
C VAL A 115 -3.00 -1.22 3.19
N ILE A 116 -1.88 -1.62 3.77
CA ILE A 116 -0.70 -0.78 3.94
C ILE A 116 0.39 -1.28 3.01
N ALA A 117 1.07 -0.38 2.29
CA ALA A 117 2.19 -0.70 1.44
C ALA A 117 3.46 -0.01 1.97
N TYR A 118 4.42 -0.79 2.41
CA TYR A 118 5.72 -0.28 2.84
C TYR A 118 6.66 -0.12 1.64
N GLU A 119 7.08 1.09 1.36
CA GLU A 119 8.00 1.45 0.30
C GLU A 119 9.36 1.88 0.89
N PRO A 120 10.43 1.06 0.85
CA PRO A 120 11.77 1.55 1.15
C PRO A 120 12.21 2.51 0.03
N ILE A 121 11.92 3.82 0.16
CA ILE A 121 12.11 4.83 -0.91
C ILE A 121 13.57 4.83 -1.40
N TRP A 122 14.51 4.61 -0.51
CA TRP A 122 15.94 4.52 -0.82
C TRP A 122 16.31 3.32 -1.71
N ALA A 123 15.41 2.35 -1.86
CA ALA A 123 15.61 1.16 -2.69
C ALA A 123 14.78 1.19 -3.98
N ILE A 124 13.94 2.23 -4.21
CA ILE A 124 13.12 2.35 -5.40
C ILE A 124 13.92 3.05 -6.50
N GLY A 125 14.14 2.37 -7.65
CA GLY A 125 14.83 2.94 -8.82
C GLY A 125 16.32 3.24 -8.63
N THR A 126 16.92 2.90 -7.48
CA THR A 126 18.32 3.23 -7.15
C THR A 126 19.30 2.10 -7.44
N GLY A 127 18.82 0.91 -7.78
CA GLY A 127 19.62 -0.32 -7.87
C GLY A 127 19.94 -0.95 -6.51
N LYS A 128 19.60 -0.29 -5.39
CA LYS A 128 19.65 -0.89 -4.05
C LYS A 128 18.40 -1.74 -3.83
N VAL A 129 18.52 -2.79 -3.03
CA VAL A 129 17.41 -3.66 -2.66
C VAL A 129 17.43 -3.82 -1.15
N ALA A 130 16.29 -3.63 -0.51
CA ALA A 130 16.16 -3.94 0.91
C ALA A 130 16.28 -5.46 1.10
N THR A 131 17.00 -5.87 2.13
CA THR A 131 17.03 -7.29 2.50
C THR A 131 15.67 -7.74 3.01
N THR A 132 15.37 -9.03 2.92
CA THR A 132 14.14 -9.61 3.47
C THR A 132 13.98 -9.29 4.97
N ALA A 133 15.08 -9.33 5.72
CA ALA A 133 15.09 -8.98 7.14
C ALA A 133 14.72 -7.50 7.39
N GLN A 134 15.21 -6.57 6.55
CA GLN A 134 14.88 -5.15 6.63
C GLN A 134 13.41 -4.89 6.30
N ALA A 135 12.87 -5.57 5.28
CA ALA A 135 11.46 -5.50 4.92
C ALA A 135 10.58 -6.02 6.05
N GLN A 136 10.92 -7.18 6.62
CA GLN A 136 10.21 -7.78 7.75
C GLN A 136 10.23 -6.90 9.00
N GLU A 137 11.38 -6.30 9.34
CA GLU A 137 11.52 -5.40 10.47
C GLU A 137 10.51 -4.25 10.43
N VAL A 138 10.41 -3.59 9.28
CA VAL A 138 9.51 -2.45 9.12
C VAL A 138 8.05 -2.88 9.02
N CYS A 139 7.73 -3.94 8.30
CA CYS A 139 6.36 -4.47 8.22
C CYS A 139 5.86 -4.91 9.60
N LYS A 140 6.73 -5.52 10.41
CA LYS A 140 6.41 -5.84 11.81
C LYS A 140 6.12 -4.58 12.63
N ALA A 141 6.95 -3.55 12.53
CA ALA A 141 6.74 -2.29 13.24
C ALA A 141 5.43 -1.59 12.83
N ILE A 142 5.03 -1.70 11.56
CA ILE A 142 3.72 -1.23 11.09
C ILE A 142 2.61 -2.01 11.78
N ARG A 143 2.67 -3.35 11.80
CA ARG A 143 1.68 -4.20 12.45
C ARG A 143 1.57 -3.92 13.94
N ASP A 144 2.70 -3.81 14.63
CA ASP A 144 2.74 -3.44 16.04
C ASP A 144 2.12 -2.05 16.28
N CYS A 145 2.36 -1.09 15.39
CA CYS A 145 1.76 0.26 15.47
C CYS A 145 0.23 0.22 15.33
N ILE A 146 -0.30 -0.59 14.42
CA ILE A 146 -1.76 -0.80 14.27
C ILE A 146 -2.34 -1.46 15.53
N ALA A 147 -1.64 -2.44 16.11
CA ALA A 147 -2.07 -3.06 17.37
C ALA A 147 -2.13 -2.05 18.54
N GLU A 148 -1.22 -1.08 18.57
CA GLU A 148 -1.25 0.00 19.57
C GLU A 148 -2.37 1.02 19.34
N ILE A 149 -2.70 1.32 18.07
CA ILE A 149 -3.78 2.28 17.74
C ILE A 149 -5.14 1.67 18.05
N TYR A 150 -5.32 0.40 17.76
CA TYR A 150 -6.59 -0.34 17.89
C TYR A 150 -6.47 -1.52 18.85
N ASP A 151 -6.16 -2.69 18.31
CA ASP A 151 -5.98 -3.95 19.00
C ASP A 151 -5.25 -4.98 18.12
N THR A 152 -4.93 -6.15 18.72
CA THR A 152 -4.25 -7.24 18.01
C THR A 152 -5.09 -7.88 16.91
N ASP A 153 -6.42 -7.92 17.06
CA ASP A 153 -7.32 -8.51 16.06
C ASP A 153 -7.38 -7.64 14.80
N THR A 154 -7.45 -6.32 14.98
CA THR A 154 -7.37 -5.38 13.87
C THR A 154 -6.01 -5.46 13.17
N ALA A 155 -4.92 -5.52 13.93
CA ALA A 155 -3.58 -5.66 13.38
C ALA A 155 -3.37 -6.99 12.63
N ALA A 156 -4.00 -8.07 13.06
CA ALA A 156 -3.96 -9.35 12.36
C ALA A 156 -4.81 -9.38 11.08
N ALA A 157 -5.88 -8.57 11.02
CA ALA A 157 -6.78 -8.52 9.87
C ALA A 157 -6.26 -7.64 8.72
N ILE A 158 -5.57 -6.53 9.04
CA ILE A 158 -5.02 -5.61 8.03
C ILE A 158 -3.92 -6.28 7.22
N ARG A 159 -3.90 -6.03 5.91
CA ARG A 159 -2.84 -6.54 5.01
C ARG A 159 -1.71 -5.55 4.92
N ILE A 160 -0.47 -6.05 5.04
CA ILE A 160 0.75 -5.26 4.88
C ILE A 160 1.51 -5.80 3.69
N GLN A 161 1.67 -4.98 2.66
CA GLN A 161 2.39 -5.30 1.44
C GLN A 161 3.78 -4.70 1.46
N TYR A 162 4.75 -5.41 0.88
CA TYR A 162 6.05 -4.85 0.57
C TYR A 162 6.01 -4.17 -0.80
N GLY A 163 6.32 -2.87 -0.86
CA GLY A 163 6.28 -2.02 -2.05
C GLY A 163 7.66 -1.70 -2.64
N GLY A 164 8.73 -2.34 -2.18
CA GLY A 164 10.03 -2.25 -2.81
C GLY A 164 10.16 -3.15 -4.04
N SER A 165 11.39 -3.38 -4.49
CA SER A 165 11.64 -4.23 -5.65
C SER A 165 11.29 -5.70 -5.38
N VAL A 166 10.32 -6.23 -6.12
CA VAL A 166 9.91 -7.64 -6.08
C VAL A 166 10.17 -8.29 -7.44
N SER A 167 10.76 -9.46 -7.43
CA SER A 167 11.00 -10.31 -8.61
C SER A 167 10.46 -11.71 -8.38
N ALA A 168 10.36 -12.51 -9.45
CA ALA A 168 10.01 -13.92 -9.33
C ALA A 168 10.98 -14.71 -8.43
N ALA A 169 12.24 -14.29 -8.34
CA ALA A 169 13.25 -14.93 -7.50
C ALA A 169 13.13 -14.52 -6.02
N SER A 170 12.78 -13.26 -5.72
CA SER A 170 12.70 -12.74 -4.35
C SER A 170 11.33 -12.93 -3.70
N ALA A 171 10.26 -13.07 -4.49
CA ALA A 171 8.89 -13.19 -3.98
C ALA A 171 8.69 -14.32 -2.96
N PRO A 172 9.22 -15.56 -3.18
CA PRO A 172 9.03 -16.65 -2.22
C PRO A 172 9.60 -16.33 -0.83
N GLU A 173 10.79 -15.73 -0.76
CA GLU A 173 11.44 -15.40 0.52
C GLU A 173 10.75 -14.22 1.20
N LEU A 174 10.40 -13.17 0.44
CA LEU A 174 9.70 -12.00 0.96
C LEU A 174 8.32 -12.36 1.52
N PHE A 175 7.51 -13.09 0.76
CA PHE A 175 6.13 -13.40 1.14
C PHE A 175 6.02 -14.57 2.12
N ALA A 176 7.13 -15.24 2.46
CA ALA A 176 7.20 -16.17 3.57
C ALA A 176 7.40 -15.49 4.93
N GLN A 177 7.66 -14.19 4.96
CA GLN A 177 7.84 -13.46 6.21
C GLN A 177 6.51 -13.29 6.96
N PRO A 178 6.50 -13.37 8.31
CA PRO A 178 5.28 -13.38 9.10
C PRO A 178 4.44 -12.09 9.02
N ASP A 179 5.06 -10.94 8.70
CA ASP A 179 4.38 -9.65 8.66
C ASP A 179 4.30 -9.05 7.24
N ILE A 180 4.62 -9.85 6.20
CA ILE A 180 4.50 -9.45 4.79
C ILE A 180 3.42 -10.29 4.11
N ASP A 181 2.23 -9.70 3.91
CA ASP A 181 1.04 -10.39 3.37
C ASP A 181 1.02 -10.41 1.83
N GLY A 182 1.99 -9.79 1.17
CA GLY A 182 2.08 -9.72 -0.28
C GLY A 182 2.95 -8.57 -0.77
N GLY A 183 2.77 -8.15 -2.02
CA GLY A 183 3.55 -7.07 -2.61
C GLY A 183 2.72 -6.07 -3.40
N LEU A 184 3.10 -4.79 -3.33
CA LEU A 184 2.70 -3.76 -4.28
C LEU A 184 3.75 -3.73 -5.39
N VAL A 185 3.39 -4.20 -6.59
CA VAL A 185 4.34 -4.44 -7.68
C VAL A 185 4.10 -3.47 -8.83
N GLY A 186 5.06 -2.57 -9.07
CA GLY A 186 5.03 -1.59 -10.17
C GLY A 186 5.48 -2.19 -11.52
N GLY A 187 6.62 -1.76 -12.05
CA GLY A 187 7.09 -2.10 -13.41
C GLY A 187 7.17 -3.60 -13.74
N ALA A 188 7.39 -4.47 -12.75
CA ALA A 188 7.37 -5.91 -12.97
C ALA A 188 5.97 -6.46 -13.29
N SER A 189 4.89 -5.76 -12.90
CA SER A 189 3.51 -6.15 -13.20
C SER A 189 3.18 -6.10 -14.69
N LEU A 190 3.96 -5.34 -15.47
CA LEU A 190 3.83 -5.19 -16.93
C LEU A 190 4.62 -6.27 -17.71
N LYS A 191 5.29 -7.19 -17.02
CA LYS A 191 6.15 -8.20 -17.63
C LYS A 191 5.52 -9.61 -17.56
N PRO A 192 5.81 -10.51 -18.51
CA PRO A 192 5.29 -11.88 -18.50
C PRO A 192 5.60 -12.65 -17.19
N ASP A 193 6.73 -12.35 -16.55
CA ASP A 193 7.15 -12.99 -15.31
C ASP A 193 6.30 -12.59 -14.09
N PHE A 194 5.39 -11.64 -14.21
CA PHE A 194 4.48 -11.25 -13.12
C PHE A 194 3.66 -12.45 -12.61
N GLY A 195 3.24 -13.35 -13.53
CA GLY A 195 2.56 -14.57 -13.15
C GLY A 195 3.35 -15.45 -12.17
N LYS A 196 4.70 -15.42 -12.21
CA LYS A 196 5.56 -16.15 -11.27
C LYS A 196 5.60 -15.47 -9.89
N ILE A 197 5.48 -14.15 -9.84
CA ILE A 197 5.38 -13.40 -8.58
C ILE A 197 4.05 -13.73 -7.91
N VAL A 198 2.94 -13.69 -8.66
CA VAL A 198 1.58 -13.98 -8.14
C VAL A 198 1.46 -15.43 -7.67
N ASN A 199 2.12 -16.36 -8.35
CA ASN A 199 2.07 -17.80 -8.04
C ASN A 199 3.36 -18.30 -7.37
N TYR A 200 3.98 -17.46 -6.55
CA TYR A 200 5.28 -17.71 -5.91
C TYR A 200 5.37 -19.02 -5.09
N ASN A 201 4.24 -19.53 -4.64
CA ASN A 201 4.11 -20.73 -3.80
C ASN A 201 3.53 -21.96 -4.54
N LYS A 202 3.48 -21.91 -5.87
CA LYS A 202 2.96 -23.01 -6.73
C LYS A 202 4.07 -23.72 -7.47
#